data_0568b2cb560b4f6da380dce49382f121
#
_entry.id   0568b2cb560b4f6da380dce49382f121
#
_cell.length_a   1.000
_cell.length_b   1.000
_cell.length_c   1.000
_cell.angle_alpha   90.00
_cell.angle_beta   90.00
_cell.angle_gamma   90.00
#
_symmetry.space_group_name_H-M   'P 1'
#
loop_
_entity.id
_entity.type
_entity.pdbx_description
1 polymer ?
#
loop_
_entity_poly.entity_id
_entity_poly.type
_entity_poly.pdbx_seq_one_letter_code
_entity_poly.pdbx_strand_id
1 'polypeptide(L)'
;IEEYVDARDYDMVAILDDYKQYCMDQNLLPSHKIWMRAITAGTTLQDNFELNLYYDKESLGVSEHGYIGLYSQKAIKGIGKLVKKVIAYYENGQLICIPENNATVSSEEKDRIKEAIDRAIKNHGYDLDTVKHRFFLVDQFYPTDFRKTSKNAIQKSKFFNLSQMLGQKTLPDTATIAKLLDGKAWEDFE
;
A
#
# COMPACT_ATOMS: atom_id res chain seq x y z
N ILE A 1 -17.97 -9.35 -0.57
CA ILE A 1 -19.15 -9.99 0.08
C ILE A 1 -19.23 -9.53 1.54
N GLU A 2 -18.11 -9.49 2.28
CA GLU A 2 -18.05 -9.03 3.69
C GLU A 2 -18.69 -7.63 3.90
N GLU A 3 -18.60 -6.73 2.92
CA GLU A 3 -19.19 -5.37 2.99
C GLU A 3 -20.73 -5.35 2.99
N TYR A 4 -21.38 -6.46 2.64
CA TYR A 4 -22.84 -6.57 2.51
C TYR A 4 -23.47 -7.42 3.61
N VAL A 5 -22.68 -7.95 4.55
CA VAL A 5 -23.18 -8.76 5.66
C VAL A 5 -23.26 -7.92 6.92
N ASP A 6 -24.41 -7.90 7.57
CA ASP A 6 -24.55 -7.24 8.87
C ASP A 6 -23.66 -7.95 9.89
N ALA A 7 -22.77 -7.19 10.55
CA ALA A 7 -21.83 -7.72 11.56
C ALA A 7 -22.55 -8.39 12.75
N ARG A 8 -23.88 -8.25 12.85
CA ARG A 8 -24.73 -8.92 13.86
C ARG A 8 -25.26 -10.28 13.41
N ASP A 9 -25.08 -10.64 12.15
CA ASP A 9 -25.38 -11.97 11.63
C ASP A 9 -24.18 -12.90 11.87
N TYR A 10 -24.04 -13.34 13.11
CA TYR A 10 -22.89 -14.14 13.55
C TYR A 10 -22.75 -15.46 12.79
N ASP A 11 -23.85 -16.09 12.39
CA ASP A 11 -23.81 -17.36 11.64
C ASP A 11 -23.26 -17.13 10.24
N MET A 12 -23.68 -16.07 9.56
CA MET A 12 -23.19 -15.73 8.24
C MET A 12 -21.72 -15.29 8.27
N VAL A 13 -21.32 -14.51 9.27
CA VAL A 13 -19.93 -14.12 9.46
C VAL A 13 -19.06 -15.35 9.66
N ALA A 14 -19.47 -16.31 10.52
CA ALA A 14 -18.74 -17.54 10.75
C ALA A 14 -18.59 -18.38 9.47
N ILE A 15 -19.66 -18.53 8.67
CA ILE A 15 -19.61 -19.24 7.39
C ILE A 15 -18.63 -18.56 6.41
N LEU A 16 -18.63 -17.24 6.35
CA LEU A 16 -17.71 -16.49 5.47
C LEU A 16 -16.26 -16.63 5.91
N ASP A 17 -16.00 -16.63 7.21
CA ASP A 17 -14.66 -16.84 7.75
C ASP A 17 -14.14 -18.26 7.46
N ASP A 18 -14.98 -19.29 7.64
CA ASP A 18 -14.66 -20.67 7.29
C ASP A 18 -14.37 -20.82 5.80
N TYR A 19 -15.21 -20.22 4.95
CA TYR A 19 -15.01 -20.24 3.50
C TYR A 19 -13.72 -19.51 3.09
N LYS A 20 -13.44 -18.38 3.69
CA LYS A 20 -12.20 -17.64 3.49
C LYS A 20 -10.98 -18.47 3.90
N GLN A 21 -11.06 -19.15 5.06
CA GLN A 21 -9.99 -20.05 5.50
C GLN A 21 -9.79 -21.21 4.52
N TYR A 22 -10.87 -21.84 4.06
CA TYR A 22 -10.80 -22.88 3.02
C TYR A 22 -10.13 -22.35 1.75
N CYS A 23 -10.52 -21.17 1.26
CA CYS A 23 -9.91 -20.57 0.07
C CYS A 23 -8.41 -20.29 0.27
N MET A 24 -7.97 -19.90 1.47
CA MET A 24 -6.56 -19.72 1.80
C MET A 24 -5.80 -21.05 1.78
N ASP A 25 -6.35 -22.09 2.41
CA ASP A 25 -5.74 -23.42 2.49
C ASP A 25 -5.60 -24.08 1.12
N GLN A 26 -6.53 -23.79 0.21
CA GLN A 26 -6.50 -24.27 -1.18
C GLN A 26 -5.75 -23.34 -2.15
N ASN A 27 -5.12 -22.25 -1.67
CA ASN A 27 -4.48 -21.21 -2.49
C ASN A 27 -5.40 -20.58 -3.55
N LEU A 28 -6.71 -20.51 -3.29
CA LEU A 28 -7.70 -19.92 -4.19
C LEU A 28 -7.80 -18.39 -4.07
N LEU A 29 -7.27 -17.81 -2.98
CA LEU A 29 -7.22 -16.37 -2.83
C LEU A 29 -6.00 -15.79 -3.55
N PRO A 30 -6.11 -14.57 -4.11
CA PRO A 30 -4.99 -13.90 -4.75
C PRO A 30 -3.82 -13.78 -3.79
N SER A 31 -2.73 -14.48 -4.05
CA SER A 31 -1.52 -14.50 -3.21
C SER A 31 -0.90 -13.12 -3.01
N HIS A 32 -1.14 -12.18 -3.94
CA HIS A 32 -0.62 -10.82 -3.85
C HIS A 32 -1.14 -10.02 -2.65
N LYS A 33 -2.32 -10.35 -2.10
CA LYS A 33 -2.91 -9.63 -0.95
C LYS A 33 -2.09 -9.74 0.34
N ILE A 34 -1.22 -10.74 0.44
CA ILE A 34 -0.33 -10.94 1.60
C ILE A 34 1.06 -10.35 1.40
N TRP A 35 1.34 -9.77 0.24
CA TRP A 35 2.64 -9.20 -0.07
C TRP A 35 2.70 -7.71 0.25
N MET A 36 3.76 -7.30 0.92
CA MET A 36 4.12 -5.90 1.11
C MET A 36 5.26 -5.54 0.14
N ARG A 37 5.05 -4.50 -0.64
CA ARG A 37 6.08 -3.87 -1.47
C ARG A 37 6.74 -2.74 -0.69
N ALA A 38 7.99 -2.92 -0.26
CA ALA A 38 8.82 -1.85 0.28
C ALA A 38 9.33 -0.99 -0.88
N ILE A 39 9.12 0.31 -0.80
CA ILE A 39 9.45 1.30 -1.83
C ILE A 39 10.17 2.48 -1.22
N THR A 40 11.11 3.07 -1.98
CA THR A 40 11.87 4.23 -1.50
C THR A 40 10.98 5.48 -1.44
N ALA A 41 10.88 6.08 -0.27
CA ALA A 41 10.04 7.26 0.00
C ALA A 41 10.82 8.37 0.75
N GLY A 42 12.16 8.37 0.66
CA GLY A 42 13.01 9.23 1.49
C GLY A 42 12.64 10.71 1.45
N THR A 43 12.40 11.27 0.27
CA THR A 43 12.09 12.69 0.09
C THR A 43 10.62 13.00 0.39
N THR A 44 9.71 12.11 0.02
CA THR A 44 8.25 12.33 0.10
C THR A 44 7.60 11.68 1.32
N LEU A 45 8.38 11.14 2.25
CA LEU A 45 7.89 10.32 3.36
C LEU A 45 6.78 11.00 4.16
N GLN A 46 6.93 12.26 4.51
CA GLN A 46 5.94 13.00 5.27
C GLN A 46 4.66 13.21 4.48
N ASP A 47 4.78 13.62 3.20
CA ASP A 47 3.62 13.80 2.33
C ASP A 47 2.85 12.47 2.14
N ASN A 48 3.57 11.34 2.02
CA ASN A 48 2.94 10.02 1.92
C ASN A 48 2.13 9.68 3.17
N PHE A 49 2.64 9.97 4.37
CA PHE A 49 1.90 9.77 5.63
C PHE A 49 0.67 10.67 5.72
N GLU A 50 0.81 11.95 5.42
CA GLU A 50 -0.27 12.93 5.55
C GLU A 50 -1.41 12.67 4.55
N LEU A 51 -1.04 12.28 3.31
CA LEU A 51 -2.00 12.07 2.23
C LEU A 51 -2.44 10.61 2.10
N ASN A 52 -1.87 9.69 2.87
CA ASN A 52 -2.15 8.25 2.80
C ASN A 52 -2.11 7.71 1.36
N LEU A 53 -1.07 8.08 0.62
CA LEU A 53 -0.82 7.60 -0.72
C LEU A 53 0.68 7.59 -1.06
N TYR A 54 1.04 6.79 -2.05
CA TYR A 54 2.35 6.81 -2.70
C TYR A 54 2.14 6.94 -4.21
N TYR A 55 3.12 7.46 -4.94
CA TYR A 55 3.05 7.55 -6.39
C TYR A 55 4.35 7.14 -7.06
N ASP A 56 4.21 6.61 -8.28
CA ASP A 56 5.32 6.17 -9.12
C ASP A 56 4.97 6.44 -10.60
N LYS A 57 5.97 6.55 -11.46
CA LYS A 57 5.70 6.71 -12.90
C LYS A 57 4.91 5.51 -13.41
N GLU A 58 3.84 5.78 -14.16
CA GLU A 58 2.98 4.72 -14.72
C GLU A 58 3.79 3.75 -15.60
N SER A 59 4.77 4.27 -16.36
CA SER A 59 5.64 3.51 -17.25
C SER A 59 6.55 2.47 -16.55
N LEU A 60 6.75 2.57 -15.23
CA LEU A 60 7.56 1.58 -14.49
C LEU A 60 6.85 0.24 -14.30
N GLY A 61 5.55 0.18 -14.59
CA GLY A 61 4.75 -0.99 -14.28
C GLY A 61 4.65 -1.25 -12.77
N VAL A 62 3.92 -2.25 -12.39
CA VAL A 62 3.82 -2.65 -10.99
C VAL A 62 3.46 -4.14 -10.87
N SER A 63 4.16 -4.84 -9.97
CA SER A 63 3.74 -6.17 -9.53
C SER A 63 2.62 -6.04 -8.50
N GLU A 64 1.66 -6.96 -8.52
CA GLU A 64 0.53 -6.96 -7.59
C GLU A 64 1.00 -7.17 -6.15
N HIS A 65 0.42 -6.38 -5.22
CA HIS A 65 0.71 -6.43 -3.80
C HIS A 65 -0.49 -5.88 -3.00
N GLY A 66 -0.60 -6.27 -1.74
CA GLY A 66 -1.68 -5.84 -0.85
C GLY A 66 -1.28 -4.73 0.12
N TYR A 67 0.03 -4.52 0.33
CA TYR A 67 0.53 -3.53 1.28
C TYR A 67 1.70 -2.75 0.68
N ILE A 68 1.85 -1.52 1.14
CA ILE A 68 2.98 -0.65 0.83
C ILE A 68 3.78 -0.41 2.11
N GLY A 69 5.10 -0.59 2.01
CA GLY A 69 6.06 -0.20 3.04
C GLY A 69 6.87 1.01 2.58
N LEU A 70 6.76 2.13 3.26
CA LEU A 70 7.53 3.35 2.97
C LEU A 70 8.96 3.22 3.51
N TYR A 71 9.93 3.03 2.62
CA TYR A 71 11.32 2.83 2.99
C TYR A 71 12.09 4.15 2.98
N SER A 72 12.71 4.46 4.11
CA SER A 72 13.60 5.61 4.28
C SER A 72 14.66 5.28 5.34
N GLN A 73 15.90 5.79 5.17
CA GLN A 73 16.98 5.65 6.14
C GLN A 73 17.22 4.20 6.60
N LYS A 74 17.23 3.26 5.63
CA LYS A 74 17.42 1.81 5.87
C LYS A 74 16.37 1.16 6.76
N ALA A 75 15.14 1.70 6.80
CA ALA A 75 14.02 1.09 7.48
C ALA A 75 12.71 1.34 6.72
N ILE A 76 11.75 0.44 6.86
CA ILE A 76 10.36 0.74 6.54
C ILE A 76 9.81 1.57 7.70
N LYS A 77 9.42 2.80 7.40
CA LYS A 77 8.94 3.78 8.38
C LYS A 77 7.42 3.82 8.52
N GLY A 78 6.72 3.26 7.56
CA GLY A 78 5.27 3.17 7.59
C GLY A 78 4.76 2.03 6.72
N ILE A 79 3.66 1.42 7.15
CA ILE A 79 2.96 0.35 6.41
C ILE A 79 1.53 0.77 6.20
N GLY A 80 1.02 0.67 4.97
CA GLY A 80 -0.36 0.93 4.59
C GLY A 80 -0.93 -0.21 3.76
N LYS A 81 -2.21 -0.56 4.00
CA LYS A 81 -2.94 -1.52 3.17
C LYS A 81 -3.40 -0.84 1.90
N LEU A 82 -3.07 -1.41 0.77
CA LEU A 82 -3.46 -0.89 -0.53
C LEU A 82 -4.98 -1.05 -0.75
N VAL A 83 -5.66 0.07 -0.95
CA VAL A 83 -7.11 0.12 -1.21
C VAL A 83 -7.38 0.26 -2.70
N LYS A 84 -6.63 1.15 -3.37
CA LYS A 84 -6.92 1.51 -4.75
C LYS A 84 -5.65 1.95 -5.50
N LYS A 85 -5.60 1.65 -6.78
CA LYS A 85 -4.59 2.19 -7.71
C LYS A 85 -5.29 3.09 -8.72
N VAL A 86 -4.76 4.29 -8.92
CA VAL A 86 -5.31 5.30 -9.83
C VAL A 86 -4.20 5.86 -10.70
N ILE A 87 -4.36 5.84 -12.01
CA ILE A 87 -3.48 6.59 -12.92
C ILE A 87 -4.03 8.00 -13.00
N ALA A 88 -3.19 9.00 -12.72
CA ALA A 88 -3.60 10.40 -12.80
C ALA A 88 -2.58 11.26 -13.52
N TYR A 89 -3.10 12.28 -14.20
CA TYR A 89 -2.35 13.28 -14.97
C TYR A 89 -3.24 14.47 -15.29
N TYR A 90 -2.66 15.57 -15.72
CA TYR A 90 -3.43 16.70 -16.23
C TYR A 90 -3.57 16.66 -17.74
N GLU A 91 -4.79 16.95 -18.23
CA GLU A 91 -5.10 17.11 -19.65
C GLU A 91 -5.95 18.37 -19.83
N ASN A 92 -5.47 19.31 -20.62
CA ASN A 92 -6.14 20.62 -20.84
C ASN A 92 -6.49 21.35 -19.53
N GLY A 93 -5.62 21.26 -18.52
CA GLY A 93 -5.82 21.87 -17.20
C GLY A 93 -6.81 21.14 -16.28
N GLN A 94 -7.32 19.99 -16.69
CA GLN A 94 -8.21 19.15 -15.89
C GLN A 94 -7.47 17.93 -15.37
N LEU A 95 -7.68 17.60 -14.10
CA LEU A 95 -7.15 16.37 -13.49
C LEU A 95 -7.96 15.17 -13.97
N ILE A 96 -7.29 14.29 -14.71
CA ILE A 96 -7.83 13.01 -15.15
C ILE A 96 -7.40 11.94 -14.16
N CYS A 97 -8.36 11.17 -13.64
CA CYS A 97 -8.12 10.04 -12.73
C CYS A 97 -8.76 8.78 -13.32
N ILE A 98 -7.93 7.80 -13.66
CA ILE A 98 -8.34 6.51 -14.21
C ILE A 98 -8.07 5.43 -13.16
N PRO A 99 -9.10 4.94 -12.46
CA PRO A 99 -8.91 3.88 -11.49
C PRO A 99 -8.61 2.55 -12.19
N GLU A 100 -7.72 1.75 -11.62
CA GLU A 100 -7.54 0.36 -12.03
C GLU A 100 -8.67 -0.51 -11.44
N ASN A 101 -9.03 -1.61 -12.10
CA ASN A 101 -10.03 -2.59 -11.62
C ASN A 101 -11.49 -2.08 -11.53
N ASN A 102 -11.94 -1.25 -12.45
CA ASN A 102 -13.33 -0.74 -12.53
C ASN A 102 -13.87 -0.07 -11.24
N ALA A 103 -12.98 0.36 -10.35
CA ALA A 103 -13.36 1.13 -9.17
C ALA A 103 -13.79 2.56 -9.53
N THR A 104 -14.49 3.24 -8.64
CA THR A 104 -14.75 4.68 -8.75
C THR A 104 -13.75 5.46 -7.92
N VAL A 105 -13.42 6.69 -8.33
CA VAL A 105 -12.57 7.60 -7.57
C VAL A 105 -13.45 8.66 -6.92
N SER A 106 -13.48 8.73 -5.60
CA SER A 106 -14.26 9.71 -4.86
C SER A 106 -13.67 11.12 -5.01
N SER A 107 -14.46 12.15 -4.64
CA SER A 107 -13.95 13.53 -4.63
C SER A 107 -12.79 13.70 -3.65
N GLU A 108 -12.88 13.11 -2.46
CA GLU A 108 -11.81 13.14 -1.46
C GLU A 108 -10.51 12.49 -1.97
N GLU A 109 -10.61 11.35 -2.67
CA GLU A 109 -9.46 10.69 -3.28
C GLU A 109 -8.82 11.56 -4.38
N LYS A 110 -9.64 12.24 -5.20
CA LYS A 110 -9.15 13.20 -6.19
C LYS A 110 -8.45 14.40 -5.55
N ASP A 111 -8.99 14.91 -4.45
CA ASP A 111 -8.39 16.03 -3.73
C ASP A 111 -7.04 15.63 -3.14
N ARG A 112 -6.91 14.43 -2.57
CA ARG A 112 -5.63 13.88 -2.10
C ARG A 112 -4.61 13.72 -3.23
N ILE A 113 -5.03 13.20 -4.38
CA ILE A 113 -4.17 13.05 -5.56
C ILE A 113 -3.70 14.43 -6.06
N LYS A 114 -4.61 15.40 -6.16
CA LYS A 114 -4.29 16.76 -6.55
C LYS A 114 -3.27 17.39 -5.61
N GLU A 115 -3.52 17.31 -4.31
CA GLU A 115 -2.61 17.85 -3.29
C GLU A 115 -1.22 17.18 -3.38
N ALA A 116 -1.16 15.87 -3.65
CA ALA A 116 0.11 15.17 -3.84
C ALA A 116 0.87 15.68 -5.08
N ILE A 117 0.18 15.95 -6.19
CA ILE A 117 0.78 16.54 -7.39
C ILE A 117 1.32 17.94 -7.07
N ASP A 118 0.51 18.78 -6.44
CA ASP A 118 0.88 20.17 -6.11
C ASP A 118 2.11 20.20 -5.17
N ARG A 119 2.16 19.34 -4.15
CA ARG A 119 3.32 19.21 -3.24
C ARG A 119 4.55 18.65 -3.95
N ALA A 120 4.39 17.64 -4.80
CA ALA A 120 5.49 17.05 -5.56
C ALA A 120 6.18 18.09 -6.45
N ILE A 121 5.43 18.92 -7.12
CA ILE A 121 5.95 20.01 -7.97
C ILE A 121 6.61 21.08 -7.10
N LYS A 122 5.88 21.58 -6.10
CA LYS A 122 6.30 22.73 -5.30
C LYS A 122 7.49 22.42 -4.39
N ASN A 123 7.45 21.26 -3.70
CA ASN A 123 8.40 20.95 -2.63
C ASN A 123 9.58 20.11 -3.12
N HIS A 124 9.38 19.31 -4.19
CA HIS A 124 10.36 18.32 -4.64
C HIS A 124 10.83 18.53 -6.07
N GLY A 125 10.19 19.42 -6.83
CA GLY A 125 10.53 19.68 -8.24
C GLY A 125 10.23 18.50 -9.16
N TYR A 126 9.28 17.62 -8.79
CA TYR A 126 8.89 16.45 -9.59
C TYR A 126 7.81 16.85 -10.59
N ASP A 127 7.97 16.40 -11.83
CA ASP A 127 6.98 16.60 -12.89
C ASP A 127 5.91 15.50 -12.82
N LEU A 128 4.82 15.79 -12.11
CA LEU A 128 3.64 14.93 -12.00
C LEU A 128 2.46 15.46 -12.82
N ASP A 129 2.54 16.64 -13.37
CA ASP A 129 1.45 17.24 -14.16
C ASP A 129 1.54 16.86 -15.64
N THR A 130 2.74 16.78 -16.22
CA THR A 130 2.93 16.41 -17.63
C THR A 130 3.11 14.91 -17.86
N VAL A 131 3.49 14.16 -16.84
CA VAL A 131 3.78 12.71 -16.93
C VAL A 131 2.77 11.90 -16.12
N LYS A 132 2.19 10.87 -16.75
CA LYS A 132 1.26 9.97 -16.08
C LYS A 132 1.94 9.25 -14.90
N HIS A 133 1.30 9.34 -13.74
CA HIS A 133 1.72 8.64 -12.53
C HIS A 133 0.63 7.71 -12.03
N ARG A 134 1.05 6.59 -11.45
CA ARG A 134 0.18 5.68 -10.71
C ARG A 134 0.22 6.06 -9.24
N PHE A 135 -0.94 6.38 -8.69
CA PHE A 135 -1.16 6.68 -7.29
C PHE A 135 -1.68 5.43 -6.59
N PHE A 136 -1.00 5.04 -5.54
CA PHE A 136 -1.36 3.91 -4.67
C PHE A 136 -2.00 4.49 -3.42
N LEU A 137 -3.32 4.43 -3.34
CA LEU A 137 -4.07 4.91 -2.18
C LEU A 137 -4.15 3.80 -1.14
N VAL A 138 -3.80 4.13 0.09
CA VAL A 138 -3.90 3.20 1.22
C VAL A 138 -5.00 3.66 2.18
N ASP A 139 -5.44 2.74 3.04
CA ASP A 139 -6.34 3.05 4.15
C ASP A 139 -5.74 4.12 5.06
N GLN A 140 -4.58 3.81 5.62
CA GLN A 140 -3.75 4.70 6.43
C GLN A 140 -2.34 4.13 6.46
N PHE A 141 -1.31 5.00 6.52
CA PHE A 141 0.03 4.58 6.89
C PHE A 141 0.20 4.54 8.40
N TYR A 142 0.54 3.39 8.94
CA TYR A 142 0.86 3.18 10.34
C TYR A 142 2.38 3.20 10.53
N PRO A 143 2.89 4.00 11.47
CA PRO A 143 4.32 4.12 11.69
C PRO A 143 4.92 2.81 12.20
N THR A 144 6.16 2.54 11.79
CA THR A 144 6.97 1.40 12.23
C THR A 144 8.43 1.73 12.01
N ASP A 145 9.35 0.97 12.62
CA ASP A 145 10.78 1.05 12.38
C ASP A 145 11.33 -0.35 12.05
N PHE A 146 10.89 -0.92 10.94
CA PHE A 146 11.31 -2.22 10.47
C PHE A 146 12.61 -2.09 9.68
N ARG A 147 13.73 -2.44 10.31
CA ARG A 147 15.09 -2.05 9.91
C ARG A 147 15.74 -3.05 8.98
N LYS A 148 16.50 -2.51 8.01
CA LYS A 148 17.45 -3.27 7.22
C LYS A 148 18.85 -3.10 7.82
N THR A 149 19.43 -4.16 8.37
CA THR A 149 20.75 -4.14 9.03
C THR A 149 21.90 -4.34 8.03
N SER A 150 21.66 -5.06 6.94
CA SER A 150 22.67 -5.30 5.91
C SER A 150 23.14 -4.02 5.20
N LYS A 151 24.38 -4.07 4.65
CA LYS A 151 25.17 -2.89 4.25
C LYS A 151 24.47 -1.96 3.25
N ASN A 152 23.85 -2.47 2.20
CA ASN A 152 23.34 -1.66 1.10
C ASN A 152 21.86 -1.30 1.30
N ALA A 153 21.47 -0.05 0.94
CA ALA A 153 20.07 0.33 0.82
C ALA A 153 19.39 -0.40 -0.36
N ILE A 154 18.05 -0.48 -0.37
CA ILE A 154 17.35 -0.95 -1.56
C ILE A 154 17.44 0.10 -2.67
N GLN A 155 17.58 -0.36 -3.91
CA GLN A 155 17.68 0.55 -5.06
C GLN A 155 16.34 0.85 -5.71
N LYS A 156 15.37 -0.07 -5.65
CA LYS A 156 14.04 0.07 -6.27
C LYS A 156 12.93 -0.33 -5.30
N SER A 157 12.70 -1.62 -5.19
CA SER A 157 11.69 -2.16 -4.26
C SER A 157 12.09 -3.56 -3.80
N LYS A 158 11.60 -3.97 -2.63
CA LYS A 158 11.70 -5.35 -2.13
C LYS A 158 10.32 -5.82 -1.72
N PHE A 159 10.01 -7.08 -1.95
CA PHE A 159 8.75 -7.69 -1.57
C PHE A 159 8.93 -8.56 -0.32
N PHE A 160 7.96 -8.50 0.57
CA PHE A 160 7.89 -9.28 1.80
C PHE A 160 6.57 -10.03 1.86
N ASN A 161 6.63 -11.34 2.09
CA ASN A 161 5.44 -12.15 2.37
C ASN A 161 5.07 -12.00 3.85
N LEU A 162 4.13 -11.13 4.15
CA LEU A 162 3.72 -10.85 5.53
C LEU A 162 3.13 -12.07 6.24
N SER A 163 2.42 -12.93 5.52
CA SER A 163 1.87 -14.17 6.08
C SER A 163 2.98 -15.10 6.57
N GLN A 164 4.01 -15.30 5.77
CA GLN A 164 5.17 -16.10 6.12
C GLN A 164 5.95 -15.47 7.28
N MET A 165 6.23 -14.17 7.20
CA MET A 165 6.99 -13.44 8.22
C MET A 165 6.33 -13.49 9.59
N LEU A 166 5.00 -13.32 9.63
CA LEU A 166 4.25 -13.29 10.89
C LEU A 166 3.80 -14.68 11.35
N GLY A 167 4.02 -15.73 10.54
CA GLY A 167 3.56 -17.10 10.83
C GLY A 167 2.03 -17.21 10.89
N GLN A 168 1.31 -16.34 10.20
CA GLN A 168 -0.15 -16.25 10.26
C GLN A 168 -0.76 -16.40 8.87
N LYS A 169 -1.68 -17.34 8.71
CA LYS A 169 -2.42 -17.54 7.45
C LYS A 169 -3.32 -16.34 7.13
N THR A 170 -4.01 -15.81 8.13
CA THR A 170 -4.81 -14.59 8.03
C THR A 170 -4.06 -13.44 8.66
N LEU A 171 -3.80 -12.38 7.89
CA LEU A 171 -3.11 -11.21 8.40
C LEU A 171 -4.01 -10.41 9.33
N PRO A 172 -3.49 -9.90 10.46
CA PRO A 172 -4.22 -8.96 11.29
C PRO A 172 -4.39 -7.61 10.58
N ASP A 173 -5.03 -6.65 11.23
CA ASP A 173 -5.15 -5.29 10.72
C ASP A 173 -3.78 -4.63 10.53
N THR A 174 -3.75 -3.57 9.69
CA THR A 174 -2.51 -2.90 9.27
C THR A 174 -1.74 -2.29 10.46
N ALA A 175 -2.45 -1.75 11.45
CA ALA A 175 -1.83 -1.18 12.65
C ALA A 175 -1.09 -2.26 13.47
N THR A 176 -1.72 -3.43 13.61
CA THR A 176 -1.13 -4.58 14.30
C THR A 176 0.09 -5.10 13.53
N ILE A 177 0.03 -5.20 12.18
CA ILE A 177 1.19 -5.57 11.35
C ILE A 177 2.35 -4.60 11.59
N ALA A 178 2.10 -3.30 11.54
CA ALA A 178 3.12 -2.28 11.76
C ALA A 178 3.77 -2.41 13.15
N LYS A 179 2.97 -2.65 14.18
CA LYS A 179 3.44 -2.86 15.56
C LYS A 179 4.25 -4.15 15.72
N LEU A 180 3.86 -5.24 15.08
CA LEU A 180 4.59 -6.52 15.14
C LEU A 180 5.96 -6.46 14.49
N LEU A 181 6.12 -5.61 13.46
CA LEU A 181 7.38 -5.41 12.74
C LEU A 181 8.23 -4.29 13.34
N ASP A 182 7.68 -3.48 14.25
CA ASP A 182 8.39 -2.36 14.86
C ASP A 182 9.61 -2.84 15.65
N GLY A 183 10.76 -2.21 15.40
CA GLY A 183 12.04 -2.56 16.02
C GLY A 183 12.67 -3.89 15.56
N LYS A 184 12.03 -4.63 14.65
CA LYS A 184 12.58 -5.87 14.06
C LYS A 184 13.56 -5.56 12.94
N ALA A 185 14.46 -6.52 12.68
CA ALA A 185 15.32 -6.48 11.50
C ALA A 185 14.72 -7.31 10.35
N TRP A 186 15.00 -6.92 9.10
CA TRP A 186 14.61 -7.69 7.93
C TRP A 186 15.21 -9.08 7.94
N GLU A 187 16.45 -9.14 8.40
CA GLU A 187 17.27 -10.34 8.47
C GLU A 187 16.78 -11.36 9.53
N ASP A 188 15.85 -10.94 10.41
CA ASP A 188 15.18 -11.85 11.36
C ASP A 188 14.18 -12.78 10.65
N PHE A 189 13.84 -12.46 9.37
CA PHE A 189 12.80 -13.15 8.57
C PHE A 189 13.34 -13.77 7.26
N GLU A 190 14.66 -13.77 7.06
CA GLU A 190 15.34 -14.36 5.87
C GLU A 190 15.73 -15.82 6.07
#